data_4fedc13cb1f0e9cbfbb0365f3c88ed95
#
_entry.id   4fedc13cb1f0e9cbfbb0365f3c88ed95
#
_cell.length_a   1.000
_cell.length_b   1.000
_cell.length_c   1.000
_cell.angle_alpha   90.00
_cell.angle_beta   90.00
_cell.angle_gamma   90.00
#
_symmetry.space_group_name_H-M   'P 1'
#
loop_
_entity.id
_entity.type
_entity.pdbx_description
1 polymer ?
#
loop_
_entity_poly.entity_id
_entity_poly.type
_entity_poly.pdbx_seq_one_letter_code
_entity_poly.pdbx_strand_id
1 'polypeptide(L)'
;MPTIIRILGTLWIIHTRDHGHPHVTVYKGTPRNYEAVAKIRLDVIEVIESKGFSEVFLKKILQKTQDYQTLLLEAWNEIHKEE
;
A
#
# COMPACT_ATOMS: atom_id res chain seq x y z
N MET A 1 -6.06 13.67 -5.85
CA MET A 1 -5.27 12.71 -6.65
C MET A 1 -4.78 11.59 -5.75
N PRO A 2 -4.73 10.35 -6.24
CA PRO A 2 -4.17 9.27 -5.43
C PRO A 2 -2.66 9.45 -5.27
N THR A 3 -2.13 8.98 -4.14
CA THR A 3 -0.69 8.97 -3.92
C THR A 3 -0.11 7.72 -4.57
N ILE A 4 0.94 7.90 -5.36
CA ILE A 4 1.59 6.82 -6.10
C ILE A 4 3.09 6.85 -5.82
N ILE A 5 3.63 5.73 -5.35
CA ILE A 5 5.06 5.59 -5.05
C ILE A 5 5.56 4.28 -5.66
N ARG A 6 6.80 4.28 -6.15
CA ARG A 6 7.44 3.07 -6.67
C ARG A 6 8.55 2.64 -5.72
N ILE A 7 8.43 1.43 -5.18
CA ILE A 7 9.39 0.86 -4.25
C ILE A 7 9.56 -0.62 -4.59
N LEU A 8 10.79 -1.13 -4.59
CA LEU A 8 11.10 -2.54 -4.84
C LEU A 8 10.54 -3.06 -6.17
N GLY A 9 10.47 -2.20 -7.19
CA GLY A 9 9.91 -2.58 -8.48
C GLY A 9 8.41 -2.77 -8.47
N THR A 10 7.73 -2.32 -7.40
CA THR A 10 6.28 -2.41 -7.27
C THR A 10 5.67 -1.03 -7.21
N LEU A 11 4.39 -0.95 -7.50
CA LEU A 11 3.62 0.29 -7.50
C LEU A 11 2.75 0.33 -6.25
N TRP A 12 2.97 1.35 -5.42
CA TRP A 12 2.22 1.53 -4.16
C TRP A 12 1.24 2.68 -4.33
N ILE A 13 -0.04 2.39 -4.17
CA ILE A 13 -1.10 3.37 -4.40
C ILE A 13 -2.00 3.49 -3.18
N ILE A 14 -2.24 4.73 -2.75
CA ILE A 14 -3.30 5.04 -1.81
C ILE A 14 -4.45 5.58 -2.64
N HIS A 15 -5.50 4.80 -2.79
CA HIS A 15 -6.64 5.15 -3.63
C HIS A 15 -7.54 6.17 -2.94
N THR A 16 -8.07 7.12 -3.70
CA THR A 16 -8.90 8.20 -3.16
C THR A 16 -10.26 7.72 -2.65
N ARG A 17 -10.72 6.57 -3.13
CA ARG A 17 -12.02 6.01 -2.76
C ARG A 17 -11.96 4.91 -1.72
N ASP A 18 -10.77 4.63 -1.19
CA ASP A 18 -10.62 3.64 -0.14
C ASP A 18 -11.19 4.17 1.17
N HIS A 19 -11.83 3.28 1.93
CA HIS A 19 -12.44 3.60 3.21
C HIS A 19 -11.99 2.60 4.27
N GLY A 20 -12.29 2.90 5.53
CA GLY A 20 -11.94 2.05 6.65
C GLY A 20 -10.58 2.39 7.22
N HIS A 21 -9.84 1.38 7.64
CA HIS A 21 -8.51 1.58 8.23
C HIS A 21 -7.52 2.08 7.17
N PRO A 22 -6.58 2.95 7.56
CA PRO A 22 -5.54 3.39 6.63
C PRO A 22 -4.79 2.20 6.04
N HIS A 23 -4.69 2.15 4.72
CA HIS A 23 -3.99 1.07 4.03
C HIS A 23 -3.43 1.55 2.68
N VAL A 24 -2.43 0.83 2.19
CA VAL A 24 -1.85 1.06 0.87
C VAL A 24 -1.98 -0.23 0.07
N THR A 25 -2.22 -0.10 -1.23
CA THR A 25 -2.28 -1.25 -2.13
C THR A 25 -1.01 -1.30 -2.95
N VAL A 26 -0.35 -2.46 -2.95
CA VAL A 26 0.93 -2.69 -3.62
C VAL A 26 0.69 -3.62 -4.80
N TYR A 27 1.08 -3.18 -6.00
CA TYR A 27 0.91 -3.94 -7.23
C TYR A 27 2.25 -4.30 -7.85
N LYS A 28 2.37 -5.54 -8.30
CA LYS A 28 3.46 -5.92 -9.19
C LYS A 28 2.91 -5.78 -10.61
N GLY A 29 3.08 -4.59 -11.18
CA GLY A 29 2.46 -4.20 -12.44
C GLY A 29 1.66 -2.93 -12.29
N THR A 30 0.47 -2.88 -12.87
CA THR A 30 -0.45 -1.74 -12.77
C THR A 30 -1.77 -2.20 -12.14
N PRO A 31 -2.62 -1.26 -11.65
CA PRO A 31 -3.92 -1.65 -11.07
C PRO A 31 -4.80 -2.46 -12.01
N ARG A 32 -4.65 -2.29 -13.32
CA ARG A 32 -5.47 -3.01 -14.30
C ARG A 32 -4.81 -4.26 -14.85
N ASN A 33 -3.49 -4.39 -14.67
CA ASN A 33 -2.74 -5.50 -15.21
C ASN A 33 -1.57 -5.82 -14.28
N TYR A 34 -1.85 -6.59 -13.23
CA TYR A 34 -0.85 -6.93 -12.24
C TYR A 34 -0.67 -8.45 -12.11
N GLU A 35 0.56 -8.85 -11.80
CA GLU A 35 0.90 -10.24 -11.50
C GLU A 35 0.64 -10.58 -10.04
N ALA A 36 0.75 -9.58 -9.16
CA ALA A 36 0.58 -9.75 -7.73
C ALA A 36 0.05 -8.47 -7.11
N VAL A 37 -0.68 -8.62 -6.01
CA VAL A 37 -1.27 -7.48 -5.30
C VAL A 37 -1.28 -7.78 -3.80
N ALA A 38 -1.10 -6.72 -2.99
CA ALA A 38 -1.21 -6.84 -1.55
C ALA A 38 -1.78 -5.55 -0.98
N LYS A 39 -2.59 -5.66 0.08
CA LYS A 39 -3.07 -4.52 0.83
C LYS A 39 -2.43 -4.56 2.21
N ILE A 40 -1.79 -3.48 2.59
CA ILE A 40 -1.05 -3.39 3.85
C ILE A 40 -1.66 -2.30 4.71
N ARG A 41 -2.06 -2.66 5.92
CA ARG A 41 -2.60 -1.70 6.87
C ARG A 41 -1.47 -0.80 7.36
N LEU A 42 -1.74 0.49 7.52
CA LEU A 42 -0.71 1.48 7.84
C LEU A 42 -0.65 1.84 9.33
N ASP A 43 -1.75 1.74 10.05
CA ASP A 43 -1.78 2.07 11.48
C ASP A 43 -1.13 0.97 12.33
N VAL A 44 -1.43 -0.28 12.01
CA VAL A 44 -0.70 -1.44 12.51
C VAL A 44 -0.17 -2.16 11.28
N ILE A 45 1.13 -2.26 11.15
CA ILE A 45 1.75 -2.80 9.93
C ILE A 45 1.42 -4.29 9.81
N GLU A 46 0.41 -4.60 8.98
CA GLU A 46 0.05 -5.99 8.74
C GLU A 46 -0.57 -6.16 7.34
N VAL A 47 -0.46 -7.36 6.80
CA VAL A 47 -1.04 -7.70 5.50
C VAL A 47 -2.54 -7.96 5.71
N ILE A 48 -3.38 -7.15 5.05
CA ILE A 48 -4.83 -7.36 5.07
C ILE A 48 -5.20 -8.43 4.04
N GLU A 49 -4.56 -8.34 2.87
CA GLU A 49 -4.86 -9.20 1.74
C GLU A 49 -3.64 -9.30 0.86
N SER A 50 -3.35 -10.48 0.31
CA SER A 50 -2.26 -10.62 -0.65
C SER A 50 -2.55 -11.74 -1.62
N LYS A 51 -2.05 -11.57 -2.86
CA LYS A 51 -2.20 -12.57 -3.91
C LYS A 51 -1.00 -12.48 -4.84
N GLY A 52 -0.30 -13.59 -5.02
CA GLY A 52 0.80 -13.69 -5.97
C GLY A 52 2.19 -13.34 -5.44
N PHE A 53 2.30 -12.64 -4.31
CA PHE A 53 3.60 -12.35 -3.71
C PHE A 53 4.08 -13.52 -2.86
N SER A 54 5.40 -13.79 -2.88
CA SER A 54 6.00 -14.78 -2.00
C SER A 54 6.06 -14.24 -0.56
N GLU A 55 6.20 -15.13 0.42
CA GLU A 55 6.34 -14.73 1.82
C GLU A 55 7.57 -13.85 2.03
N VAL A 56 8.68 -14.20 1.36
CA VAL A 56 9.92 -13.43 1.44
C VAL A 56 9.69 -12.00 0.94
N PHE A 57 9.00 -11.87 -0.19
CA PHE A 57 8.73 -10.55 -0.76
C PHE A 57 7.74 -9.76 0.11
N LEU A 58 6.73 -10.43 0.69
CA LEU A 58 5.79 -9.78 1.61
C LEU A 58 6.50 -9.22 2.84
N LYS A 59 7.51 -9.93 3.36
CA LYS A 59 8.32 -9.42 4.47
C LYS A 59 9.06 -8.14 4.08
N LYS A 60 9.58 -8.08 2.86
CA LYS A 60 10.23 -6.88 2.34
C LYS A 60 9.23 -5.73 2.20
N ILE A 61 8.01 -6.02 1.71
CA ILE A 61 6.94 -5.04 1.62
C ILE A 61 6.58 -4.50 3.00
N LEU A 62 6.44 -5.37 3.99
CA LEU A 62 6.13 -4.96 5.37
C LEU A 62 7.24 -4.08 5.94
N GLN A 63 8.50 -4.43 5.69
CA GLN A 63 9.64 -3.63 6.15
C GLN A 63 9.61 -2.23 5.52
N LYS A 64 9.35 -2.15 4.22
CA LYS A 64 9.26 -0.85 3.54
C LYS A 64 8.05 -0.05 4.00
N THR A 65 6.92 -0.73 4.28
CA THR A 65 5.74 -0.07 4.84
C THR A 65 6.09 0.57 6.18
N GLN A 66 6.83 -0.12 7.03
CA GLN A 66 7.27 0.40 8.30
C GLN A 66 8.21 1.59 8.12
N ASP A 67 9.16 1.50 7.18
CA ASP A 67 10.10 2.58 6.88
C ASP A 67 9.38 3.85 6.43
N TYR A 68 8.29 3.71 5.67
CA TYR A 68 7.53 4.82 5.12
C TYR A 68 6.20 5.07 5.83
N GLN A 69 5.99 4.47 7.00
CA GLN A 69 4.72 4.55 7.72
C GLN A 69 4.22 5.98 7.91
N THR A 70 5.08 6.86 8.39
CA THR A 70 4.69 8.26 8.64
C THR A 70 4.27 8.95 7.34
N LEU A 71 5.06 8.78 6.27
CA LEU A 71 4.77 9.37 4.97
C LEU A 71 3.44 8.84 4.42
N LEU A 72 3.23 7.52 4.51
CA LEU A 72 2.02 6.88 3.98
C LEU A 72 0.78 7.28 4.78
N LEU A 73 0.89 7.37 6.11
CA LEU A 73 -0.22 7.83 6.95
C LEU A 73 -0.56 9.29 6.67
N GLU A 74 0.44 10.14 6.47
CA GLU A 74 0.21 11.54 6.11
C GLU A 74 -0.49 11.63 4.76
N ALA A 75 -0.07 10.81 3.79
CA ALA A 75 -0.70 10.77 2.46
C ALA A 75 -2.15 10.29 2.56
N TRP A 76 -2.41 9.26 3.37
CA TRP A 76 -3.78 8.79 3.60
C TRP A 76 -4.66 9.88 4.20
N ASN A 77 -4.16 10.54 5.25
CA ASN A 77 -4.91 11.61 5.92
C ASN A 77 -5.16 12.79 4.99
N GLU A 78 -4.19 13.16 4.17
CA GLU A 78 -4.34 14.26 3.22
C GLU A 78 -5.43 13.97 2.18
N ILE A 79 -5.49 12.74 1.69
CA ILE A 79 -6.50 12.32 0.72
C ILE A 79 -7.90 12.28 1.35
N HIS A 80 -8.00 11.88 2.62
CA HIS A 80 -9.28 11.63 3.30
C HIS A 80 -9.69 12.72 4.29
N LYS A 81 -9.00 13.83 4.33
CA LYS A 81 -9.22 14.86 5.36
C LYS A 81 -10.58 15.53 5.35
N GLU A 82 -11.32 15.41 4.24
CA GLU A 82 -12.64 16.02 4.11
C GLU A 82 -13.78 15.03 4.31
N GLU A 83 -13.49 13.82 4.68
CA GLU A 83 -14.51 12.79 4.91
C GLU A 83 -15.12 12.86 6.32
#